data_47b307f06321b3017d8fb464d40a7974
#
_entry.id   47b307f06321b3017d8fb464d40a7974
#
_cell.length_a   1.000
_cell.length_b   1.000
_cell.length_c   1.000
_cell.angle_alpha   90.00
_cell.angle_beta   90.00
_cell.angle_gamma   90.00
#
_symmetry.space_group_name_H-M   'P 1'
#
loop_
_entity.id
_entity.type
_entity.pdbx_description
1 polymer ?
#
loop_
_entity_poly.entity_id
_entity_poly.type
_entity_poly.pdbx_seq_one_letter_code
_entity_poly.pdbx_strand_id
1 'polypeptide(L)'
;RKELKEKIRQARTNALESSVEKSKCVEKYREKRKAELTAAFEADSKTLSGQALEERKARYEQDMKVAAKDNIMTKMQMIFQDPIASINPRMTVREIIAEGLKIRGIKDEKYIDEKVYEVLDLVGLVREHADRYPHEFSGGQRQRIGIARAIVLEPDLIIADEPISALDVSIQAQVINLLNDLRNKMGLTIMFIAHNLSVVKYFSDRIGVMYYLSLIHISEPTRRSY
;
A
#
# COMPACT_ATOMS: atom_id res chain seq x y z
N ARG A 1 13.79 22.11 38.56
CA ARG A 1 14.44 22.71 37.37
C ARG A 1 15.61 21.86 36.82
N LYS A 2 16.48 21.30 37.70
CA LYS A 2 17.57 20.38 37.32
C LYS A 2 17.01 19.07 36.76
N GLU A 3 16.05 18.45 37.40
CA GLU A 3 15.41 17.19 36.99
C GLU A 3 14.69 17.29 35.64
N LEU A 4 14.02 18.42 35.38
CA LEU A 4 13.37 18.68 34.09
C LEU A 4 14.40 18.80 32.95
N LYS A 5 15.54 19.44 33.18
CA LYS A 5 16.65 19.55 32.21
C LYS A 5 17.24 18.17 31.91
N GLU A 6 17.36 17.31 32.90
CA GLU A 6 17.87 15.94 32.73
C GLU A 6 16.91 15.08 31.90
N LYS A 7 15.60 15.13 32.19
CA LYS A 7 14.56 14.45 31.39
C LYS A 7 14.54 14.93 29.95
N ILE A 8 14.68 16.25 29.71
CA ILE A 8 14.75 16.79 28.32
C ILE A 8 16.02 16.31 27.59
N ARG A 9 17.17 16.25 28.29
CA ARG A 9 18.41 15.76 27.73
C ARG A 9 18.30 14.29 27.35
N GLN A 10 17.74 13.45 28.22
CA GLN A 10 17.52 12.04 28.00
C GLN A 10 16.56 11.77 26.84
N ALA A 11 15.46 12.53 26.77
CA ALA A 11 14.52 12.46 25.65
C ALA A 11 15.17 12.82 24.30
N ARG A 12 16.06 13.82 24.29
CA ARG A 12 16.82 14.20 23.07
C ARG A 12 17.81 13.12 22.65
N THR A 13 18.51 12.51 23.60
CA THR A 13 19.45 11.41 23.32
C THR A 13 18.69 10.20 22.75
N ASN A 14 17.59 9.78 23.36
CA ASN A 14 16.77 8.68 22.89
C ASN A 14 16.18 8.96 21.49
N ALA A 15 15.78 10.21 21.21
CA ALA A 15 15.30 10.62 19.90
C ALA A 15 16.41 10.56 18.84
N LEU A 16 17.64 10.92 19.20
CA LEU A 16 18.79 10.86 18.30
C LEU A 16 19.17 9.41 17.97
N GLU A 17 19.23 8.53 18.96
CA GLU A 17 19.50 7.09 18.79
C GLU A 17 18.44 6.44 17.93
N SER A 18 17.16 6.70 18.18
CA SER A 18 16.05 6.24 17.35
C SER A 18 16.14 6.74 15.90
N SER A 19 16.61 7.97 15.67
CA SER A 19 16.83 8.54 14.34
C SER A 19 17.95 7.82 13.59
N VAL A 20 19.06 7.48 14.27
CA VAL A 20 20.19 6.73 13.69
C VAL A 20 19.78 5.30 13.35
N GLU A 21 19.02 4.62 14.20
CA GLU A 21 18.49 3.27 13.92
C GLU A 21 17.54 3.28 12.71
N LYS A 22 16.65 4.27 12.62
CA LYS A 22 15.75 4.44 11.47
C LYS A 22 16.54 4.66 10.18
N SER A 23 17.61 5.46 10.22
CA SER A 23 18.46 5.70 9.05
C SER A 23 19.11 4.41 8.56
N LYS A 24 19.68 3.61 9.47
CA LYS A 24 20.29 2.30 9.14
C LYS A 24 19.26 1.31 8.57
N CYS A 25 18.04 1.31 9.11
CA CYS A 25 16.97 0.46 8.62
C CYS A 25 16.55 0.82 7.19
N VAL A 26 16.46 2.13 6.89
CA VAL A 26 16.14 2.63 5.54
C VAL A 26 17.26 2.27 4.55
N GLU A 27 18.53 2.39 4.95
CA GLU A 27 19.67 2.07 4.09
C GLU A 27 19.72 0.58 3.74
N LYS A 28 19.56 -0.28 4.75
CA LYS A 28 19.48 -1.74 4.56
C LYS A 28 18.30 -2.13 3.66
N TYR A 29 17.17 -1.45 3.79
CA TYR A 29 16.00 -1.67 2.93
C TYR A 29 16.31 -1.30 1.47
N ARG A 30 16.96 -0.14 1.23
CA ARG A 30 17.36 0.29 -0.13
C ARG A 30 18.33 -0.67 -0.78
N GLU A 31 19.31 -1.18 -0.03
CA GLU A 31 20.27 -2.17 -0.53
C GLU A 31 19.56 -3.46 -0.94
N LYS A 32 18.66 -3.98 -0.08
CA LYS A 32 17.86 -5.16 -0.39
C LYS A 32 17.03 -4.95 -1.66
N ARG A 33 16.36 -3.81 -1.78
CA ARG A 33 15.51 -3.49 -2.95
C ARG A 33 16.32 -3.39 -4.24
N LYS A 34 17.50 -2.77 -4.19
CA LYS A 34 18.41 -2.72 -5.34
C LYS A 34 18.87 -4.12 -5.76
N ALA A 35 19.20 -4.97 -4.81
CA ALA A 35 19.63 -6.35 -5.07
C ALA A 35 18.50 -7.16 -5.75
N GLU A 36 17.26 -7.03 -5.28
CA GLU A 36 16.07 -7.66 -5.88
C GLU A 36 15.86 -7.21 -7.34
N LEU A 37 15.95 -5.90 -7.60
CA LEU A 37 15.82 -5.35 -8.96
C LEU A 37 16.93 -5.82 -9.89
N THR A 38 18.16 -5.92 -9.39
CA THR A 38 19.29 -6.43 -10.15
C THR A 38 19.10 -7.90 -10.50
N ALA A 39 18.69 -8.73 -9.54
CA ALA A 39 18.42 -10.15 -9.76
C ALA A 39 17.29 -10.38 -10.78
N ALA A 40 16.22 -9.59 -10.69
CA ALA A 40 15.11 -9.64 -11.65
C ALA A 40 15.58 -9.23 -13.06
N PHE A 41 16.37 -8.17 -13.18
CA PHE A 41 16.92 -7.73 -14.47
C PHE A 41 17.86 -8.77 -15.07
N GLU A 42 18.71 -9.39 -14.28
CA GLU A 42 19.61 -10.46 -14.74
C GLU A 42 18.85 -11.70 -15.23
N ALA A 43 17.74 -12.04 -14.58
CA ALA A 43 16.86 -13.13 -15.02
C ALA A 43 16.20 -12.81 -16.37
N ASP A 44 15.63 -11.62 -16.51
CA ASP A 44 14.94 -11.15 -17.72
C ASP A 44 15.92 -10.98 -18.88
N SER A 45 17.15 -10.48 -18.64
CA SER A 45 18.17 -10.24 -19.67
C SER A 45 18.67 -11.52 -20.35
N LYS A 46 18.49 -12.68 -19.71
CA LYS A 46 18.83 -14.00 -20.31
C LYS A 46 17.79 -14.46 -21.33
N THR A 47 16.59 -13.96 -21.25
CA THR A 47 15.46 -14.39 -22.10
C THR A 47 15.08 -13.37 -23.18
N LEU A 48 15.45 -12.09 -22.98
CA LEU A 48 15.10 -10.98 -23.85
C LEU A 48 16.25 -10.66 -24.83
N SER A 49 15.91 -10.21 -26.04
CA SER A 49 16.88 -9.78 -27.06
C SER A 49 16.33 -8.60 -27.88
N GLY A 50 17.22 -7.86 -28.54
CA GLY A 50 16.86 -6.75 -29.43
C GLY A 50 16.17 -5.61 -28.70
N GLN A 51 15.11 -5.07 -29.28
CA GLN A 51 14.38 -3.90 -28.79
C GLN A 51 13.78 -4.13 -27.39
N ALA A 52 13.28 -5.34 -27.12
CA ALA A 52 12.71 -5.70 -25.81
C ALA A 52 13.76 -5.63 -24.68
N LEU A 53 15.02 -5.94 -24.97
CA LEU A 53 16.11 -5.81 -24.00
C LEU A 53 16.43 -4.34 -23.71
N GLU A 54 16.43 -3.46 -24.72
CA GLU A 54 16.68 -2.03 -24.52
C GLU A 54 15.55 -1.36 -23.71
N GLU A 55 14.29 -1.71 -23.99
CA GLU A 55 13.16 -1.23 -23.21
C GLU A 55 13.25 -1.72 -21.75
N ARG A 56 13.66 -2.97 -21.52
CA ARG A 56 13.85 -3.52 -20.18
C ARG A 56 15.00 -2.85 -19.42
N LYS A 57 16.10 -2.50 -20.12
CA LYS A 57 17.21 -1.73 -19.55
C LYS A 57 16.77 -0.33 -19.11
N ALA A 58 16.05 0.39 -19.98
CA ALA A 58 15.54 1.72 -19.64
C ALA A 58 14.61 1.68 -18.41
N ARG A 59 13.75 0.66 -18.32
CA ARG A 59 12.88 0.44 -17.16
C ARG A 59 13.70 0.12 -15.90
N TYR A 60 14.71 -0.74 -15.99
CA TYR A 60 15.61 -1.06 -14.87
C TYR A 60 16.35 0.16 -14.33
N GLU A 61 16.88 1.04 -15.21
CA GLU A 61 17.53 2.27 -14.78
C GLU A 61 16.58 3.22 -14.05
N GLN A 62 15.33 3.26 -14.47
CA GLN A 62 14.30 4.06 -13.83
C GLN A 62 13.91 3.49 -12.46
N ASP A 63 13.71 2.18 -12.36
CA ASP A 63 13.42 1.47 -11.12
C ASP A 63 14.57 1.63 -10.11
N MET A 64 15.83 1.60 -10.55
CA MET A 64 17.01 1.83 -9.71
C MET A 64 17.09 3.28 -9.17
N LYS A 65 16.70 4.28 -9.98
CA LYS A 65 16.63 5.69 -9.51
C LYS A 65 15.54 5.86 -8.46
N VAL A 66 14.41 5.18 -8.61
CA VAL A 66 13.32 5.17 -7.61
C VAL A 66 13.77 4.45 -6.34
N ALA A 67 14.35 3.25 -6.45
CA ALA A 67 14.83 2.47 -5.32
C ALA A 67 15.89 3.21 -4.49
N ALA A 68 16.74 4.02 -5.12
CA ALA A 68 17.74 4.84 -4.42
C ALA A 68 17.11 5.91 -3.49
N LYS A 69 15.88 6.35 -3.78
CA LYS A 69 15.12 7.32 -2.99
C LYS A 69 14.04 6.68 -2.13
N ASP A 70 13.82 5.38 -2.28
CA ASP A 70 12.75 4.66 -1.60
C ASP A 70 12.97 4.67 -0.08
N ASN A 71 11.85 4.68 0.65
CA ASN A 71 11.83 4.62 2.10
C ASN A 71 10.89 3.49 2.50
N ILE A 72 11.17 2.81 3.59
CA ILE A 72 10.30 1.75 4.15
C ILE A 72 8.86 2.25 4.35
N MET A 73 8.69 3.56 4.63
CA MET A 73 7.37 4.19 4.76
C MET A 73 6.59 4.22 3.44
N THR A 74 7.27 4.19 2.29
CA THR A 74 6.60 4.15 0.98
C THR A 74 5.99 2.77 0.69
N LYS A 75 6.46 1.74 1.40
CA LYS A 75 5.92 0.38 1.36
C LYS A 75 4.75 0.16 2.31
N MET A 76 4.38 1.19 3.05
CA MET A 76 3.22 1.20 3.91
C MET A 76 2.17 2.14 3.34
N GLN A 77 0.99 1.62 3.04
CA GLN A 77 -0.12 2.40 2.49
C GLN A 77 -1.35 2.26 3.37
N MET A 78 -2.25 3.23 3.29
CA MET A 78 -3.46 3.27 4.09
C MET A 78 -4.71 3.33 3.21
N ILE A 79 -5.69 2.49 3.53
CA ILE A 79 -7.05 2.56 3.02
C ILE A 79 -7.90 3.21 4.11
N PHE A 80 -8.51 4.34 3.79
CA PHE A 80 -9.28 5.14 4.75
C PHE A 80 -10.71 4.65 4.88
N GLN A 81 -11.32 4.92 6.02
CA GLN A 81 -12.71 4.60 6.36
C GLN A 81 -13.71 5.26 5.41
N ASP A 82 -13.51 6.54 5.10
CA ASP A 82 -14.37 7.30 4.19
C ASP A 82 -13.65 7.51 2.85
N PRO A 83 -14.06 6.77 1.80
CA PRO A 83 -13.48 6.94 0.47
C PRO A 83 -13.80 8.31 -0.13
N ILE A 84 -14.91 8.95 0.25
CA ILE A 84 -15.31 10.24 -0.29
C ILE A 84 -14.41 11.35 0.26
N ALA A 85 -14.19 11.37 1.57
CA ALA A 85 -13.34 12.37 2.22
C ALA A 85 -11.86 12.19 1.87
N SER A 86 -11.44 10.97 1.52
CA SER A 86 -10.04 10.65 1.22
C SER A 86 -9.61 10.89 -0.22
N ILE A 87 -10.56 11.15 -1.13
CA ILE A 87 -10.33 11.32 -2.56
C ILE A 87 -10.65 12.75 -2.97
N ASN A 88 -9.78 13.40 -3.73
CA ASN A 88 -10.04 14.73 -4.28
C ASN A 88 -11.11 14.65 -5.39
N PRO A 89 -12.29 15.24 -5.21
CA PRO A 89 -13.38 15.13 -6.18
C PRO A 89 -13.14 15.87 -7.51
N ARG A 90 -12.11 16.69 -7.59
CA ARG A 90 -11.73 17.47 -8.79
C ARG A 90 -10.71 16.74 -9.67
N MET A 91 -10.21 15.60 -9.22
CA MET A 91 -9.25 14.78 -9.97
C MET A 91 -9.98 13.61 -10.61
N THR A 92 -9.52 13.20 -11.79
CA THR A 92 -9.97 11.96 -12.43
C THR A 92 -9.45 10.74 -11.67
N VAL A 93 -10.06 9.58 -11.87
CA VAL A 93 -9.60 8.32 -11.26
C VAL A 93 -8.14 8.03 -11.62
N ARG A 94 -7.75 8.29 -12.87
CA ARG A 94 -6.36 8.18 -13.33
C ARG A 94 -5.43 9.06 -12.52
N GLU A 95 -5.77 10.32 -12.32
CA GLU A 95 -4.95 11.27 -11.57
C GLU A 95 -4.81 10.86 -10.10
N ILE A 96 -5.89 10.39 -9.48
CA ILE A 96 -5.92 9.93 -8.09
C ILE A 96 -4.98 8.73 -7.89
N ILE A 97 -5.02 7.74 -8.79
CA ILE A 97 -4.19 6.55 -8.71
C ILE A 97 -2.73 6.91 -9.04
N ALA A 98 -2.52 7.74 -10.07
CA ALA A 98 -1.18 8.14 -10.52
C ALA A 98 -0.44 9.08 -9.56
N GLU A 99 -1.15 9.75 -8.64
CA GLU A 99 -0.56 10.73 -7.73
C GLU A 99 0.64 10.17 -6.96
N GLY A 100 0.49 8.97 -6.40
CA GLY A 100 1.57 8.31 -5.67
C GLY A 100 2.81 8.01 -6.51
N LEU A 101 2.62 7.63 -7.77
CA LEU A 101 3.72 7.40 -8.73
C LEU A 101 4.44 8.70 -9.08
N LYS A 102 3.69 9.78 -9.30
CA LYS A 102 4.24 11.11 -9.59
C LYS A 102 5.04 11.68 -8.40
N ILE A 103 4.54 11.50 -7.17
CA ILE A 103 5.27 11.87 -5.95
C ILE A 103 6.60 11.12 -5.82
N ARG A 104 6.65 9.85 -6.24
CA ARG A 104 7.90 9.07 -6.32
C ARG A 104 8.86 9.56 -7.42
N GLY A 105 8.45 10.53 -8.24
CA GLY A 105 9.27 11.12 -9.30
C GLY A 105 9.23 10.36 -10.62
N ILE A 106 8.25 9.46 -10.81
CA ILE A 106 8.00 8.81 -12.09
C ILE A 106 7.33 9.84 -13.00
N LYS A 107 7.95 10.09 -14.16
CA LYS A 107 7.51 11.10 -15.14
C LYS A 107 7.07 10.49 -16.47
N ASP A 108 7.29 9.21 -16.66
CA ASP A 108 6.89 8.50 -17.86
C ASP A 108 5.38 8.25 -17.83
N GLU A 109 4.63 9.04 -18.60
CA GLU A 109 3.18 8.96 -18.65
C GLU A 109 2.69 7.61 -19.20
N LYS A 110 3.43 6.96 -20.13
CA LYS A 110 3.08 5.63 -20.63
C LYS A 110 3.17 4.58 -19.53
N TYR A 111 4.25 4.60 -18.77
CA TYR A 111 4.42 3.72 -17.62
C TYR A 111 3.33 3.95 -16.56
N ILE A 112 2.99 5.22 -16.29
CA ILE A 112 1.92 5.58 -15.35
C ILE A 112 0.59 5.01 -15.83
N ASP A 113 0.25 5.16 -17.11
CA ASP A 113 -1.00 4.65 -17.68
C ASP A 113 -1.09 3.12 -17.62
N GLU A 114 -0.02 2.43 -17.97
CA GLU A 114 0.06 0.97 -17.85
C GLU A 114 -0.21 0.52 -16.40
N LYS A 115 0.43 1.17 -15.41
CA LYS A 115 0.24 0.85 -13.99
C LYS A 115 -1.16 1.20 -13.50
N VAL A 116 -1.72 2.31 -13.92
CA VAL A 116 -3.12 2.68 -13.59
C VAL A 116 -4.09 1.65 -14.14
N TYR A 117 -3.96 1.24 -15.40
CA TYR A 117 -4.84 0.23 -16.00
C TYR A 117 -4.67 -1.14 -15.36
N GLU A 118 -3.44 -1.54 -15.02
CA GLU A 118 -3.16 -2.78 -14.30
C GLU A 118 -3.90 -2.83 -12.95
N VAL A 119 -3.82 -1.78 -12.16
CA VAL A 119 -4.50 -1.77 -10.85
C VAL A 119 -6.02 -1.60 -10.96
N LEU A 120 -6.54 -0.92 -11.99
CA LEU A 120 -7.97 -0.88 -12.25
C LEU A 120 -8.51 -2.28 -12.55
N ASP A 121 -7.83 -3.04 -13.39
CA ASP A 121 -8.18 -4.43 -13.70
C ASP A 121 -8.13 -5.30 -12.42
N LEU A 122 -7.10 -5.11 -11.57
CA LEU A 122 -6.96 -5.84 -10.30
C LEU A 122 -8.11 -5.58 -9.31
N VAL A 123 -8.66 -4.36 -9.27
CA VAL A 123 -9.79 -4.03 -8.40
C VAL A 123 -11.15 -4.26 -9.05
N GLY A 124 -11.18 -4.80 -10.27
CA GLY A 124 -12.41 -5.10 -11.02
C GLY A 124 -13.13 -3.85 -11.53
N LEU A 125 -12.38 -2.83 -11.92
CA LEU A 125 -12.86 -1.64 -12.63
C LEU A 125 -12.37 -1.70 -14.07
N VAL A 126 -13.16 -1.18 -15.02
CA VAL A 126 -12.79 -1.12 -16.43
C VAL A 126 -11.92 0.10 -16.72
N ARG A 127 -11.10 0.02 -17.77
CA ARG A 127 -10.12 1.08 -18.11
C ARG A 127 -10.77 2.42 -18.45
N GLU A 128 -11.96 2.39 -19.01
CA GLU A 128 -12.76 3.59 -19.33
C GLU A 128 -13.16 4.39 -18.08
N HIS A 129 -13.04 3.79 -16.91
CA HIS A 129 -13.26 4.48 -15.64
C HIS A 129 -12.12 5.44 -15.28
N ALA A 130 -10.94 5.33 -15.92
CA ALA A 130 -9.79 6.16 -15.65
C ALA A 130 -10.04 7.66 -15.83
N ASP A 131 -10.83 8.03 -16.85
CA ASP A 131 -11.10 9.42 -17.22
C ASP A 131 -12.30 10.02 -16.49
N ARG A 132 -13.01 9.22 -15.68
CA ARG A 132 -14.20 9.68 -14.92
C ARG A 132 -13.80 10.29 -13.59
N TYR A 133 -14.75 11.06 -13.03
CA TYR A 133 -14.61 11.70 -11.72
C TYR A 133 -15.24 10.84 -10.61
N PRO A 134 -14.74 10.93 -9.36
CA PRO A 134 -15.24 10.12 -8.24
C PRO A 134 -16.74 10.21 -7.98
N HIS A 135 -17.38 11.35 -8.27
CA HIS A 135 -18.80 11.54 -8.05
C HIS A 135 -19.70 10.70 -8.98
N GLU A 136 -19.16 10.19 -10.09
CA GLU A 136 -19.86 9.31 -11.04
C GLU A 136 -19.93 7.85 -10.59
N PHE A 137 -19.33 7.51 -9.45
CA PHE A 137 -19.18 6.14 -8.97
C PHE A 137 -20.05 5.86 -7.73
N SER A 138 -20.47 4.61 -7.58
CA SER A 138 -21.11 4.13 -6.35
C SER A 138 -20.11 4.09 -5.17
N GLY A 139 -20.63 4.01 -3.93
CA GLY A 139 -19.79 3.92 -2.73
C GLY A 139 -18.76 2.78 -2.80
N GLY A 140 -19.19 1.59 -3.23
CA GLY A 140 -18.30 0.44 -3.39
C GLY A 140 -17.26 0.61 -4.49
N GLN A 141 -17.60 1.28 -5.60
CA GLN A 141 -16.64 1.60 -6.65
C GLN A 141 -15.62 2.65 -6.17
N ARG A 142 -16.04 3.66 -5.42
CA ARG A 142 -15.11 4.64 -4.80
C ARG A 142 -14.15 3.95 -3.82
N GLN A 143 -14.62 2.98 -3.05
CA GLN A 143 -13.75 2.19 -2.18
C GLN A 143 -12.71 1.41 -3.00
N ARG A 144 -13.10 0.83 -4.13
CA ARG A 144 -12.16 0.15 -5.04
C ARG A 144 -11.13 1.12 -5.62
N ILE A 145 -11.50 2.37 -5.93
CA ILE A 145 -10.56 3.42 -6.36
C ILE A 145 -9.56 3.74 -5.22
N GLY A 146 -10.04 3.85 -3.98
CA GLY A 146 -9.17 4.03 -2.80
C GLY A 146 -8.18 2.87 -2.58
N ILE A 147 -8.63 1.63 -2.81
CA ILE A 147 -7.77 0.45 -2.79
C ILE A 147 -6.76 0.50 -3.93
N ALA A 148 -7.18 0.82 -5.17
CA ALA A 148 -6.30 0.95 -6.33
C ALA A 148 -5.18 1.98 -6.08
N ARG A 149 -5.52 3.15 -5.51
CA ARG A 149 -4.55 4.18 -5.10
C ARG A 149 -3.51 3.63 -4.11
N ALA A 150 -3.91 2.79 -3.18
CA ALA A 150 -2.99 2.21 -2.21
C ALA A 150 -2.07 1.15 -2.83
N ILE A 151 -2.59 0.28 -3.71
CA ILE A 151 -1.82 -0.85 -4.26
C ILE A 151 -0.93 -0.47 -5.44
N VAL A 152 -1.17 0.65 -6.14
CA VAL A 152 -0.34 1.08 -7.30
C VAL A 152 1.13 1.28 -6.93
N LEU A 153 1.41 1.56 -5.65
CA LEU A 153 2.75 1.73 -5.11
C LEU A 153 3.44 0.41 -4.73
N GLU A 154 2.78 -0.73 -4.97
CA GLU A 154 3.26 -2.07 -4.61
C GLU A 154 3.74 -2.12 -3.15
N PRO A 155 2.84 -1.85 -2.17
CA PRO A 155 3.21 -1.84 -0.76
C PRO A 155 3.48 -3.24 -0.24
N ASP A 156 4.23 -3.35 0.86
CA ASP A 156 4.40 -4.59 1.62
C ASP A 156 3.36 -4.68 2.76
N LEU A 157 2.89 -3.52 3.25
CA LEU A 157 1.91 -3.40 4.32
C LEU A 157 0.77 -2.43 3.93
N ILE A 158 -0.45 -2.88 4.10
CA ILE A 158 -1.64 -2.04 4.00
C ILE A 158 -2.30 -1.93 5.38
N ILE A 159 -2.56 -0.71 5.82
CA ILE A 159 -3.40 -0.43 6.98
C ILE A 159 -4.80 -0.11 6.44
N ALA A 160 -5.73 -1.00 6.68
CA ALA A 160 -7.13 -0.85 6.27
C ALA A 160 -7.96 -0.40 7.48
N ASP A 161 -8.25 0.90 7.55
CA ASP A 161 -9.00 1.50 8.64
C ASP A 161 -10.49 1.49 8.30
N GLU A 162 -11.24 0.59 8.94
CA GLU A 162 -12.67 0.37 8.71
C GLU A 162 -13.12 0.39 7.23
N PRO A 163 -12.46 -0.33 6.32
CA PRO A 163 -12.59 -0.13 4.87
C PRO A 163 -13.97 -0.50 4.32
N ILE A 164 -14.88 -0.99 5.13
CA ILE A 164 -16.20 -1.49 4.75
C ILE A 164 -17.34 -0.86 5.56
N SER A 165 -17.06 -0.02 6.56
CA SER A 165 -18.07 0.49 7.51
C SER A 165 -19.17 1.32 6.86
N ALA A 166 -18.84 2.05 5.79
CA ALA A 166 -19.78 2.92 5.06
C ALA A 166 -20.50 2.22 3.88
N LEU A 167 -20.41 0.89 3.76
CA LEU A 167 -20.92 0.12 2.63
C LEU A 167 -22.06 -0.81 3.04
N ASP A 168 -22.96 -1.09 2.10
CA ASP A 168 -24.01 -2.10 2.24
C ASP A 168 -23.41 -3.51 2.39
N VAL A 169 -24.11 -4.39 3.10
CA VAL A 169 -23.62 -5.74 3.45
C VAL A 169 -23.15 -6.54 2.24
N SER A 170 -23.87 -6.47 1.11
CA SER A 170 -23.51 -7.17 -0.12
C SER A 170 -22.21 -6.64 -0.73
N ILE A 171 -22.00 -5.33 -0.65
CA ILE A 171 -20.78 -4.67 -1.15
C ILE A 171 -19.61 -4.90 -0.19
N GLN A 172 -19.86 -4.95 1.12
CA GLN A 172 -18.84 -5.31 2.12
C GLN A 172 -18.18 -6.65 1.78
N ALA A 173 -18.99 -7.68 1.50
CA ALA A 173 -18.48 -9.01 1.13
C ALA A 173 -17.59 -8.96 -0.13
N GLN A 174 -17.98 -8.19 -1.14
CA GLN A 174 -17.18 -8.02 -2.36
C GLN A 174 -15.83 -7.36 -2.08
N VAL A 175 -15.79 -6.31 -1.23
CA VAL A 175 -14.55 -5.62 -0.88
C VAL A 175 -13.64 -6.50 -0.04
N ILE A 176 -14.19 -7.29 0.88
CA ILE A 176 -13.41 -8.25 1.69
C ILE A 176 -12.77 -9.32 0.80
N ASN A 177 -13.55 -9.89 -0.13
CA ASN A 177 -13.03 -10.87 -1.07
C ASN A 177 -11.94 -10.26 -1.96
N LEU A 178 -12.14 -9.04 -2.46
CA LEU A 178 -11.13 -8.31 -3.22
C LEU A 178 -9.83 -8.15 -2.42
N LEU A 179 -9.90 -7.72 -1.15
CA LEU A 179 -8.72 -7.57 -0.29
C LEU A 179 -8.01 -8.92 -0.05
N ASN A 180 -8.76 -10.02 0.11
CA ASN A 180 -8.18 -11.35 0.22
C ASN A 180 -7.46 -11.78 -1.08
N ASP A 181 -8.07 -11.53 -2.23
CA ASP A 181 -7.47 -11.84 -3.53
C ASP A 181 -6.19 -11.05 -3.76
N LEU A 182 -6.20 -9.75 -3.45
CA LEU A 182 -5.03 -8.88 -3.53
C LEU A 182 -3.92 -9.34 -2.57
N ARG A 183 -4.28 -9.70 -1.32
CA ARG A 183 -3.34 -10.25 -0.35
C ARG A 183 -2.61 -11.48 -0.90
N ASN A 184 -3.35 -12.40 -1.50
CA ASN A 184 -2.79 -13.64 -2.04
C ASN A 184 -1.97 -13.41 -3.32
N LYS A 185 -2.45 -12.55 -4.23
CA LYS A 185 -1.79 -12.28 -5.51
C LYS A 185 -0.50 -11.47 -5.35
N MET A 186 -0.51 -10.49 -4.44
CA MET A 186 0.60 -9.54 -4.27
C MET A 186 1.48 -9.86 -3.03
N GLY A 187 1.14 -10.87 -2.23
CA GLY A 187 1.89 -11.19 -1.00
C GLY A 187 1.78 -10.10 0.09
N LEU A 188 0.67 -9.38 0.16
CA LEU A 188 0.50 -8.24 1.06
C LEU A 188 0.32 -8.67 2.51
N THR A 189 0.91 -7.92 3.42
CA THR A 189 0.50 -7.91 4.82
C THR A 189 -0.59 -6.87 5.02
N ILE A 190 -1.72 -7.24 5.63
CA ILE A 190 -2.84 -6.31 5.86
C ILE A 190 -3.12 -6.20 7.36
N MET A 191 -3.00 -4.99 7.89
CA MET A 191 -3.49 -4.62 9.22
C MET A 191 -4.93 -4.13 9.07
N PHE A 192 -5.89 -4.98 9.46
CA PHE A 192 -7.31 -4.72 9.27
C PHE A 192 -7.93 -4.21 10.58
N ILE A 193 -8.42 -2.97 10.60
CA ILE A 193 -9.09 -2.35 11.74
C ILE A 193 -10.60 -2.42 11.48
N ALA A 194 -11.35 -3.04 12.39
CA ALA A 194 -12.80 -3.13 12.29
C ALA A 194 -13.44 -3.40 13.67
N HIS A 195 -14.70 -3.02 13.77
CA HIS A 195 -15.52 -3.31 14.95
C HIS A 195 -16.45 -4.54 14.77
N ASN A 196 -16.59 -5.07 13.55
CA ASN A 196 -17.39 -6.25 13.27
C ASN A 196 -16.56 -7.53 13.46
N LEU A 197 -16.80 -8.23 14.58
CA LEU A 197 -16.06 -9.45 14.94
C LEU A 197 -16.21 -10.58 13.92
N SER A 198 -17.36 -10.70 13.25
CA SER A 198 -17.58 -11.75 12.24
C SER A 198 -16.66 -11.56 11.04
N VAL A 199 -16.49 -10.31 10.59
CA VAL A 199 -15.58 -9.94 9.50
C VAL A 199 -14.13 -10.17 9.93
N VAL A 200 -13.74 -9.70 11.12
CA VAL A 200 -12.39 -9.87 11.65
C VAL A 200 -12.03 -11.36 11.73
N LYS A 201 -12.93 -12.21 12.23
CA LYS A 201 -12.71 -13.66 12.31
C LYS A 201 -12.54 -14.32 10.94
N TYR A 202 -13.27 -13.83 9.92
CA TYR A 202 -13.18 -14.37 8.57
C TYR A 202 -11.89 -13.95 7.85
N PHE A 203 -11.47 -12.69 8.03
CA PHE A 203 -10.40 -12.09 7.26
C PHE A 203 -9.01 -12.29 7.88
N SER A 204 -8.90 -12.27 9.24
CA SER A 204 -7.63 -12.12 9.94
C SER A 204 -7.02 -13.47 10.35
N ASP A 205 -5.70 -13.60 10.23
CA ASP A 205 -4.91 -14.72 10.72
C ASP A 205 -4.55 -14.54 12.21
N ARG A 206 -4.42 -13.28 12.67
CA ARG A 206 -4.18 -12.93 14.08
C ARG A 206 -5.10 -11.78 14.48
N ILE A 207 -5.60 -11.80 15.71
CA ILE A 207 -6.52 -10.79 16.22
C ILE A 207 -5.92 -10.13 17.44
N GLY A 208 -5.87 -8.79 17.43
CA GLY A 208 -5.53 -7.97 18.58
C GLY A 208 -6.77 -7.24 19.07
N VAL A 209 -7.02 -7.27 20.38
CA VAL A 209 -8.15 -6.59 21.00
C VAL A 209 -7.63 -5.34 21.72
N MET A 210 -8.19 -4.18 21.37
CA MET A 210 -7.87 -2.90 22.02
C MET A 210 -8.94 -2.55 23.07
N TYR A 211 -8.47 -2.12 24.24
CA TYR A 211 -9.32 -1.61 25.32
C TYR A 211 -8.62 -0.46 26.02
N TYR A 212 -9.28 0.68 26.21
CA TYR A 212 -8.70 1.89 26.79
C TYR A 212 -7.31 2.23 26.23
N LEU A 213 -7.18 2.26 24.90
CA LEU A 213 -5.93 2.56 24.18
C LEU A 213 -4.78 1.57 24.46
N SER A 214 -5.05 0.44 25.08
CA SER A 214 -4.11 -0.65 25.33
C SER A 214 -4.48 -1.88 24.52
N LEU A 215 -3.48 -2.56 23.99
CA LEU A 215 -3.65 -3.87 23.38
C LEU A 215 -3.65 -4.92 24.49
N ILE A 216 -4.83 -5.51 24.77
CA ILE A 216 -5.02 -6.42 25.92
C ILE A 216 -4.90 -7.89 25.56
N HIS A 217 -5.11 -8.25 24.31
CA HIS A 217 -5.10 -9.65 23.86
C HIS A 217 -4.69 -9.76 22.41
N ILE A 218 -3.84 -10.75 22.13
CA ILE A 218 -3.50 -11.16 20.76
C ILE A 218 -3.75 -12.66 20.68
N SER A 219 -4.67 -13.08 19.80
CA SER A 219 -5.01 -14.49 19.60
C SER A 219 -4.92 -14.86 18.11
N GLU A 220 -4.62 -16.12 17.86
CA GLU A 220 -4.84 -16.74 16.55
C GLU A 220 -6.28 -17.22 16.49
N PRO A 221 -7.08 -16.81 15.47
CA PRO A 221 -8.39 -17.36 15.28
C PRO A 221 -8.25 -18.86 14.98
N THR A 222 -8.91 -19.69 15.76
CA THR A 222 -9.02 -21.12 15.47
C THR A 222 -9.74 -21.28 14.14
N ARG A 223 -8.99 -21.45 13.04
CA ARG A 223 -9.55 -21.86 11.76
C ARG A 223 -10.08 -23.28 11.97
N ARG A 224 -11.39 -23.43 12.14
CA ARG A 224 -12.01 -24.72 11.89
C ARG A 224 -11.92 -24.96 10.39
N SER A 225 -11.09 -25.92 9.98
CA SER A 225 -11.16 -26.51 8.64
C SER A 225 -12.54 -27.12 8.49
N TYR A 226 -13.34 -26.58 7.59
CA TYR A 226 -14.52 -27.21 7.06
C TYR A 226 -14.16 -27.94 5.78
#